data_49efa20b3f6130fcf431ddd56ceba6b9
#
_entry.id   49efa20b3f6130fcf431ddd56ceba6b9
#
_cell.length_a   1.000
_cell.length_b   1.000
_cell.length_c   1.000
_cell.angle_alpha   90.00
_cell.angle_beta   90.00
_cell.angle_gamma   90.00
#
_symmetry.space_group_name_H-M   'P 1'
#
loop_
_entity.id
_entity.type
_entity.pdbx_description
1 polymer ?
#
loop_
_entity_poly.entity_id
_entity_poly.type
_entity_poly.pdbx_seq_one_letter_code
_entity_poly.pdbx_strand_id
1 'polypeptide(L)'
;MTGRLAGKVVLVAGAGSVGPGWGNGRAIAVRFAQEGARVFAIDRDAARMQETVRLVTEAGGEMDTAVCDVTQASAVADVVSQCLARFGRIDVLVNNVGGSAAGGPVEMSEEVWDAQLDHNLKSVFLGCKHVLPVMERQGSGAIVNISSTSGLRFTGSAQVAYAASKAGVIQFSRVVALQYAKAGIRVNTVVPGQLYTPMVDVRLAKQRTGGDVTALLAQRQARIPLPFMGDGRDTANAALFLASEEARFITGTELVVDGGMSVRCD
;
A
#
# COMPACT_ATOMS: atom_id res chain seq x y z
N MET A 1 13.67 23.20 7.74
CA MET A 1 12.34 23.09 7.10
C MET A 1 11.54 22.07 7.88
N THR A 2 10.30 22.38 8.23
CA THR A 2 9.39 21.40 8.84
C THR A 2 9.06 20.32 7.79
N GLY A 3 9.06 19.05 8.18
CA GLY A 3 8.74 17.94 7.26
C GLY A 3 7.32 18.05 6.67
N ARG A 4 7.11 17.44 5.50
CA ARG A 4 5.86 17.50 4.70
C ARG A 4 4.62 16.95 5.44
N LEU A 5 4.83 16.10 6.46
CA LEU A 5 3.81 15.53 7.32
C LEU A 5 4.01 15.90 8.79
N ALA A 6 4.69 17.02 9.07
CA ALA A 6 4.97 17.46 10.44
C ALA A 6 3.68 17.51 11.30
N GLY A 7 3.67 16.77 12.40
CA GLY A 7 2.55 16.67 13.33
C GLY A 7 1.33 15.88 12.86
N LYS A 8 1.32 15.36 11.63
CA LYS A 8 0.23 14.49 11.12
C LYS A 8 0.33 13.09 11.73
N VAL A 9 -0.81 12.49 11.99
CA VAL A 9 -0.94 11.10 12.42
C VAL A 9 -1.28 10.23 11.22
N VAL A 10 -0.48 9.20 11.00
CA VAL A 10 -0.62 8.30 9.85
C VAL A 10 -0.85 6.86 10.30
N LEU A 11 -1.94 6.27 9.87
CA LEU A 11 -2.20 4.83 10.01
C LEU A 11 -1.71 4.10 8.76
N VAL A 12 -0.71 3.22 8.92
CA VAL A 12 -0.13 2.42 7.81
C VAL A 12 -0.47 0.95 7.98
N ALA A 13 -1.32 0.42 7.11
CA ALA A 13 -1.66 -1.00 7.08
C ALA A 13 -0.65 -1.79 6.22
N GLY A 14 -0.06 -2.84 6.79
CA GLY A 14 0.97 -3.66 6.15
C GLY A 14 2.34 -2.99 6.18
N ALA A 15 2.73 -2.43 7.34
CA ALA A 15 4.01 -1.76 7.53
C ALA A 15 5.20 -2.69 7.76
N GLY A 16 4.95 -4.00 7.92
CA GLY A 16 5.97 -5.03 8.00
C GLY A 16 6.58 -5.37 6.63
N SER A 17 7.59 -6.24 6.65
CA SER A 17 8.18 -6.80 5.44
C SER A 17 8.38 -8.31 5.58
N VAL A 18 8.18 -9.04 4.48
CA VAL A 18 8.36 -10.51 4.46
C VAL A 18 9.82 -10.94 4.47
N GLY A 19 10.75 -10.01 4.32
CA GLY A 19 12.19 -10.25 4.29
C GLY A 19 13.00 -8.96 4.44
N PRO A 20 14.33 -9.05 4.35
CA PRO A 20 15.21 -7.88 4.38
C PRO A 20 14.99 -6.96 3.18
N GLY A 21 15.33 -5.68 3.31
CA GLY A 21 15.18 -4.66 2.26
C GLY A 21 13.89 -3.85 2.31
N TRP A 22 13.54 -3.19 1.21
CA TRP A 22 12.49 -2.19 1.15
C TRP A 22 11.19 -2.76 0.57
N GLY A 23 10.33 -3.32 1.43
CA GLY A 23 8.92 -3.52 1.10
C GLY A 23 8.18 -2.17 1.08
N ASN A 24 7.10 -2.06 0.28
CA ASN A 24 6.35 -0.80 0.15
C ASN A 24 5.90 -0.25 1.51
N GLY A 25 5.30 -1.07 2.37
CA GLY A 25 4.77 -0.61 3.66
C GLY A 25 5.86 -0.16 4.63
N ARG A 26 6.98 -0.89 4.70
CA ARG A 26 8.16 -0.46 5.46
C ARG A 26 8.69 0.88 4.96
N ALA A 27 8.88 1.00 3.65
CA ALA A 27 9.38 2.23 3.03
C ALA A 27 8.45 3.42 3.29
N ILE A 28 7.14 3.22 3.20
CA ILE A 28 6.13 4.25 3.49
C ILE A 28 6.23 4.70 4.96
N ALA A 29 6.22 3.77 5.91
CA ALA A 29 6.28 4.09 7.33
C ALA A 29 7.55 4.89 7.67
N VAL A 30 8.72 4.44 7.20
CA VAL A 30 10.01 5.13 7.43
C VAL A 30 10.02 6.51 6.76
N ARG A 31 9.60 6.59 5.50
CA ARG A 31 9.61 7.85 4.75
C ARG A 31 8.68 8.89 5.35
N PHE A 32 7.51 8.47 5.82
CA PHE A 32 6.55 9.37 6.47
C PHE A 32 7.05 9.87 7.83
N ALA A 33 7.67 8.98 8.62
CA ALA A 33 8.31 9.37 9.86
C ALA A 33 9.45 10.38 9.67
N GLN A 34 10.28 10.21 8.63
CA GLN A 34 11.33 11.17 8.24
C GLN A 34 10.76 12.56 7.89
N GLU A 35 9.50 12.63 7.46
CA GLU A 35 8.78 13.86 7.17
C GLU A 35 7.96 14.39 8.36
N GLY A 36 8.25 13.88 9.56
CA GLY A 36 7.66 14.37 10.82
C GLY A 36 6.28 13.83 11.17
N ALA A 37 5.82 12.76 10.50
CA ALA A 37 4.59 12.08 10.87
C ALA A 37 4.78 11.25 12.15
N ARG A 38 3.70 11.16 12.96
CA ARG A 38 3.54 10.13 13.98
C ARG A 38 2.87 8.94 13.35
N VAL A 39 3.57 7.80 13.30
CA VAL A 39 3.12 6.61 12.57
C VAL A 39 2.46 5.61 13.52
N PHE A 40 1.22 5.21 13.23
CA PHE A 40 0.59 4.03 13.81
C PHE A 40 0.60 2.93 12.76
N ALA A 41 1.41 1.91 12.96
CA ALA A 41 1.65 0.87 11.98
C ALA A 41 0.99 -0.45 12.36
N ILE A 42 0.37 -1.10 11.40
CA ILE A 42 -0.26 -2.40 11.63
C ILE A 42 0.23 -3.45 10.64
N ASP A 43 0.41 -4.67 11.12
CA ASP A 43 0.66 -5.87 10.33
C ASP A 43 0.06 -7.08 11.08
N ARG A 44 -0.20 -8.17 10.38
CA ARG A 44 -0.65 -9.41 11.02
C ARG A 44 0.44 -10.13 11.82
N ASP A 45 1.70 -9.72 11.65
CA ASP A 45 2.88 -10.35 12.24
C ASP A 45 3.78 -9.26 12.85
N ALA A 46 3.84 -9.21 14.18
CA ALA A 46 4.64 -8.25 14.93
C ALA A 46 6.14 -8.33 14.57
N ALA A 47 6.66 -9.55 14.33
CA ALA A 47 8.07 -9.74 14.03
C ALA A 47 8.46 -9.03 12.72
N ARG A 48 7.56 -8.97 11.75
CA ARG A 48 7.80 -8.27 10.47
C ARG A 48 7.94 -6.76 10.61
N MET A 49 7.39 -6.17 11.67
CA MET A 49 7.46 -4.73 11.93
C MET A 49 8.72 -4.30 12.69
N GLN A 50 9.44 -5.22 13.35
CA GLN A 50 10.60 -4.89 14.20
C GLN A 50 11.65 -4.05 13.49
N GLU A 51 12.03 -4.45 12.27
CA GLU A 51 13.00 -3.70 11.47
C GLU A 51 12.46 -2.33 11.04
N THR A 52 11.15 -2.23 10.78
CA THR A 52 10.53 -0.94 10.45
C THR A 52 10.56 0.01 11.66
N VAL A 53 10.25 -0.50 12.86
CA VAL A 53 10.38 0.27 14.12
C VAL A 53 11.81 0.76 14.31
N ARG A 54 12.80 -0.13 14.15
CA ARG A 54 14.22 0.23 14.28
C ARG A 54 14.60 1.37 13.34
N LEU A 55 14.25 1.26 12.07
CA LEU A 55 14.57 2.26 11.05
C LEU A 55 13.86 3.60 11.30
N VAL A 56 12.61 3.60 11.79
CA VAL A 56 11.89 4.82 12.16
C VAL A 56 12.54 5.48 13.37
N THR A 57 12.93 4.71 14.39
CA THR A 57 13.61 5.22 15.58
C THR A 57 14.97 5.83 15.25
N GLU A 58 15.76 5.16 14.40
CA GLU A 58 17.06 5.67 13.93
C GLU A 58 16.92 6.97 13.12
N ALA A 59 15.80 7.14 12.42
CA ALA A 59 15.49 8.39 11.72
C ALA A 59 14.96 9.50 12.66
N GLY A 60 14.87 9.25 13.99
CA GLY A 60 14.32 10.18 14.97
C GLY A 60 12.80 10.33 14.92
N GLY A 61 12.09 9.38 14.29
CA GLY A 61 10.64 9.39 14.15
C GLY A 61 9.91 8.74 15.33
N GLU A 62 8.59 8.99 15.42
CA GLU A 62 7.68 8.36 16.40
C GLU A 62 6.83 7.30 15.70
N MET A 63 6.83 6.08 16.24
CA MET A 63 6.03 4.98 15.70
C MET A 63 5.51 4.07 16.82
N ASP A 64 4.19 3.81 16.79
CA ASP A 64 3.55 2.74 17.54
C ASP A 64 3.06 1.64 16.63
N THR A 65 2.92 0.42 17.16
CA THR A 65 2.53 -0.75 16.36
C THR A 65 1.40 -1.55 17.02
N ALA A 66 0.54 -2.16 16.19
CA ALA A 66 -0.41 -3.15 16.64
C ALA A 66 -0.50 -4.33 15.66
N VAL A 67 -0.82 -5.52 16.19
CA VAL A 67 -1.11 -6.70 15.37
C VAL A 67 -2.54 -6.61 14.86
N CYS A 68 -2.73 -6.75 13.54
CA CYS A 68 -4.06 -6.67 12.94
C CYS A 68 -4.14 -7.54 11.68
N ASP A 69 -5.14 -8.40 11.65
CA ASP A 69 -5.61 -8.99 10.40
C ASP A 69 -6.63 -8.03 9.76
N VAL A 70 -6.20 -7.33 8.73
CA VAL A 70 -7.03 -6.34 8.02
C VAL A 70 -8.22 -6.92 7.26
N THR A 71 -8.35 -8.24 7.19
CA THR A 71 -9.53 -8.92 6.62
C THR A 71 -10.67 -9.06 7.63
N GLN A 72 -10.39 -8.77 8.92
CA GLN A 72 -11.35 -8.87 10.03
C GLN A 72 -11.84 -7.49 10.46
N ALA A 73 -13.13 -7.23 10.30
CA ALA A 73 -13.73 -5.92 10.57
C ALA A 73 -13.53 -5.47 12.04
N SER A 74 -13.68 -6.37 13.01
CA SER A 74 -13.48 -6.08 14.43
C SER A 74 -12.02 -5.69 14.71
N ALA A 75 -11.04 -6.43 14.17
CA ALA A 75 -9.62 -6.12 14.35
C ALA A 75 -9.26 -4.73 13.77
N VAL A 76 -9.83 -4.37 12.61
CA VAL A 76 -9.63 -3.04 12.03
C VAL A 76 -10.28 -1.94 12.89
N ALA A 77 -11.48 -2.17 13.43
CA ALA A 77 -12.12 -1.22 14.35
C ALA A 77 -11.28 -1.01 15.61
N ASP A 78 -10.75 -2.09 16.18
CA ASP A 78 -9.92 -2.05 17.39
C ASP A 78 -8.64 -1.25 17.19
N VAL A 79 -7.91 -1.45 16.08
CA VAL A 79 -6.67 -0.70 15.82
C VAL A 79 -6.93 0.77 15.49
N VAL A 80 -8.05 1.12 14.88
CA VAL A 80 -8.47 2.51 14.70
C VAL A 80 -8.73 3.15 16.07
N SER A 81 -9.40 2.45 16.98
CA SER A 81 -9.63 2.91 18.34
C SER A 81 -8.34 3.09 19.14
N GLN A 82 -7.38 2.15 19.02
CA GLN A 82 -6.05 2.25 19.63
C GLN A 82 -5.27 3.46 19.09
N CYS A 83 -5.29 3.68 17.77
CA CYS A 83 -4.64 4.85 17.16
C CYS A 83 -5.23 6.16 17.68
N LEU A 84 -6.56 6.24 17.82
CA LEU A 84 -7.25 7.40 18.38
C LEU A 84 -6.94 7.60 19.87
N ALA A 85 -6.91 6.53 20.65
CA ALA A 85 -6.54 6.60 22.07
C ALA A 85 -5.10 7.10 22.25
N ARG A 86 -4.19 6.72 21.37
CA ARG A 86 -2.77 7.08 21.42
C ARG A 86 -2.49 8.50 20.92
N PHE A 87 -3.10 8.88 19.80
CA PHE A 87 -2.73 10.11 19.08
C PHE A 87 -3.87 11.13 18.94
N GLY A 88 -5.11 10.75 19.25
CA GLY A 88 -6.28 11.63 19.24
C GLY A 88 -6.87 11.91 17.84
N ARG A 89 -6.20 11.51 16.76
CA ARG A 89 -6.60 11.80 15.38
C ARG A 89 -6.01 10.80 14.38
N ILE A 90 -6.53 10.80 13.15
CA ILE A 90 -5.94 10.11 12.00
C ILE A 90 -6.02 11.06 10.80
N ASP A 91 -4.88 11.59 10.35
CA ASP A 91 -4.81 12.51 9.22
C ASP A 91 -4.62 11.79 7.89
N VAL A 92 -3.90 10.68 7.91
CA VAL A 92 -3.60 9.88 6.72
C VAL A 92 -3.86 8.40 7.00
N LEU A 93 -4.53 7.74 6.06
CA LEU A 93 -4.62 6.28 5.99
C LEU A 93 -3.85 5.78 4.76
N VAL A 94 -2.96 4.80 4.95
CA VAL A 94 -2.33 4.07 3.84
C VAL A 94 -2.75 2.61 3.89
N ASN A 95 -3.54 2.17 2.90
CA ASN A 95 -3.92 0.78 2.70
C ASN A 95 -2.91 0.12 1.74
N ASN A 96 -1.89 -0.55 2.32
CA ASN A 96 -0.82 -1.16 1.53
C ASN A 96 -0.88 -2.70 1.51
N VAL A 97 -1.65 -3.34 2.39
CA VAL A 97 -1.72 -4.80 2.43
C VAL A 97 -2.12 -5.38 1.07
N GLY A 98 -1.41 -6.42 0.65
CA GLY A 98 -1.71 -7.11 -0.60
C GLY A 98 -0.71 -8.19 -0.96
N GLY A 99 -1.11 -9.02 -1.91
CA GLY A 99 -0.28 -10.08 -2.44
C GLY A 99 -1.00 -10.88 -3.52
N SER A 100 -0.26 -11.40 -4.50
CA SER A 100 -0.82 -12.13 -5.63
C SER A 100 -0.79 -13.64 -5.42
N ALA A 101 -1.80 -14.35 -5.90
CA ALA A 101 -1.75 -15.77 -6.21
C ALA A 101 -1.71 -15.94 -7.74
N ALA A 102 -0.94 -16.94 -8.21
CA ALA A 102 -0.94 -17.33 -9.60
C ALA A 102 -2.19 -18.15 -9.93
N GLY A 103 -2.65 -18.06 -11.16
CA GLY A 103 -3.74 -18.86 -11.72
C GLY A 103 -4.63 -18.06 -12.66
N GLY A 104 -5.12 -18.75 -13.69
CA GLY A 104 -6.20 -18.32 -14.58
C GLY A 104 -7.56 -18.72 -14.01
N PRO A 105 -8.67 -18.43 -14.73
CA PRO A 105 -10.01 -18.70 -14.21
C PRO A 105 -10.37 -20.20 -14.14
N VAL A 106 -9.65 -21.05 -14.84
CA VAL A 106 -9.90 -22.51 -14.84
C VAL A 106 -9.15 -23.20 -13.72
N GLU A 107 -7.89 -22.79 -13.47
CA GLU A 107 -6.99 -23.42 -12.49
C GLU A 107 -7.16 -22.90 -11.07
N MET A 108 -7.73 -21.69 -10.90
CA MET A 108 -7.87 -21.06 -9.58
C MET A 108 -9.12 -21.61 -8.88
N SER A 109 -8.96 -22.10 -7.65
CA SER A 109 -10.11 -22.46 -6.84
C SER A 109 -10.86 -21.24 -6.31
N GLU A 110 -12.15 -21.42 -5.96
CA GLU A 110 -12.99 -20.36 -5.39
C GLU A 110 -12.41 -19.83 -4.07
N GLU A 111 -11.84 -20.70 -3.24
CA GLU A 111 -11.24 -20.30 -1.95
C GLU A 111 -10.04 -19.39 -2.15
N VAL A 112 -9.22 -19.66 -3.19
CA VAL A 112 -8.08 -18.78 -3.52
C VAL A 112 -8.56 -17.46 -4.10
N TRP A 113 -9.60 -17.50 -4.93
CA TRP A 113 -10.24 -16.30 -5.46
C TRP A 113 -10.77 -15.41 -4.33
N ASP A 114 -11.58 -15.97 -3.43
CA ASP A 114 -12.17 -15.23 -2.31
C ASP A 114 -11.10 -14.67 -1.36
N ALA A 115 -10.09 -15.48 -1.02
CA ALA A 115 -8.97 -15.02 -0.22
C ALA A 115 -8.19 -13.86 -0.86
N GLN A 116 -8.06 -13.84 -2.20
CA GLN A 116 -7.42 -12.73 -2.91
C GLN A 116 -8.27 -11.45 -2.86
N LEU A 117 -9.60 -11.55 -3.00
CA LEU A 117 -10.50 -10.41 -2.87
C LEU A 117 -10.51 -9.87 -1.44
N ASP A 118 -10.60 -10.76 -0.45
CA ASP A 118 -10.56 -10.38 0.97
C ASP A 118 -9.25 -9.66 1.33
N HIS A 119 -8.13 -10.21 0.90
CA HIS A 119 -6.81 -9.68 1.25
C HIS A 119 -6.47 -8.37 0.53
N ASN A 120 -6.87 -8.19 -0.74
CA ASN A 120 -6.45 -7.06 -1.56
C ASN A 120 -7.50 -5.95 -1.69
N LEU A 121 -8.80 -6.26 -1.63
CA LEU A 121 -9.88 -5.28 -1.86
C LEU A 121 -10.72 -5.06 -0.59
N LYS A 122 -11.19 -6.11 0.07
CA LYS A 122 -11.99 -5.98 1.30
C LYS A 122 -11.19 -5.31 2.41
N SER A 123 -9.88 -5.57 2.52
CA SER A 123 -9.00 -4.87 3.47
C SER A 123 -9.00 -3.35 3.27
N VAL A 124 -8.99 -2.88 2.02
CA VAL A 124 -9.10 -1.44 1.68
C VAL A 124 -10.47 -0.90 2.09
N PHE A 125 -11.53 -1.63 1.78
CA PHE A 125 -12.89 -1.25 2.21
C PHE A 125 -12.98 -1.14 3.73
N LEU A 126 -12.48 -2.11 4.49
CA LEU A 126 -12.52 -2.10 5.96
C LEU A 126 -11.69 -0.95 6.55
N GLY A 127 -10.50 -0.68 6.02
CA GLY A 127 -9.70 0.48 6.41
C GLY A 127 -10.47 1.78 6.22
N CYS A 128 -11.03 1.99 5.05
CA CYS A 128 -11.86 3.17 4.75
C CYS A 128 -13.11 3.23 5.64
N LYS A 129 -13.83 2.12 5.82
CA LYS A 129 -15.05 2.04 6.63
C LYS A 129 -14.86 2.56 8.05
N HIS A 130 -13.73 2.24 8.68
CA HIS A 130 -13.49 2.62 10.07
C HIS A 130 -12.76 3.95 10.24
N VAL A 131 -12.00 4.41 9.22
CA VAL A 131 -11.25 5.68 9.28
C VAL A 131 -12.07 6.86 8.76
N LEU A 132 -12.88 6.69 7.72
CA LEU A 132 -13.67 7.80 7.13
C LEU A 132 -14.54 8.54 8.14
N PRO A 133 -15.27 7.89 9.07
CA PRO A 133 -16.05 8.61 10.08
C PRO A 133 -15.19 9.47 11.02
N VAL A 134 -13.93 9.09 11.23
CA VAL A 134 -12.95 9.89 12.00
C VAL A 134 -12.57 11.13 11.23
N MET A 135 -12.18 10.96 9.96
CA MET A 135 -11.80 12.06 9.08
C MET A 135 -12.96 13.04 8.81
N GLU A 136 -14.19 12.55 8.68
CA GLU A 136 -15.39 13.40 8.55
C GLU A 136 -15.57 14.31 9.75
N ARG A 137 -15.45 13.77 10.98
CA ARG A 137 -15.51 14.60 12.20
C ARG A 137 -14.37 15.60 12.29
N GLN A 138 -13.22 15.30 11.72
CA GLN A 138 -12.06 16.21 11.64
C GLN A 138 -12.22 17.29 10.56
N GLY A 139 -13.10 17.08 9.57
CA GLY A 139 -13.26 17.94 8.38
C GLY A 139 -12.04 17.90 7.45
N SER A 140 -11.21 16.88 7.55
CA SER A 140 -10.00 16.73 6.71
C SER A 140 -9.44 15.32 6.77
N GLY A 141 -8.78 14.88 5.71
CA GLY A 141 -8.08 13.61 5.66
C GLY A 141 -7.46 13.31 4.29
N ALA A 142 -6.50 12.40 4.25
CA ALA A 142 -5.95 11.86 3.02
C ALA A 142 -5.86 10.32 3.09
N ILE A 143 -6.41 9.64 2.09
CA ILE A 143 -6.33 8.18 1.97
C ILE A 143 -5.49 7.85 0.73
N VAL A 144 -4.48 7.01 0.91
CA VAL A 144 -3.62 6.50 -0.15
C VAL A 144 -3.78 4.98 -0.20
N ASN A 145 -4.38 4.48 -1.27
CA ASN A 145 -4.55 3.05 -1.50
C ASN A 145 -3.47 2.54 -2.45
N ILE A 146 -2.85 1.41 -2.11
CA ILE A 146 -1.81 0.81 -2.97
C ILE A 146 -2.46 -0.26 -3.86
N SER A 147 -2.53 0.04 -5.15
CA SER A 147 -2.95 -0.88 -6.18
C SER A 147 -1.77 -1.60 -6.85
N SER A 148 -1.81 -1.81 -8.13
CA SER A 148 -0.76 -2.43 -8.96
C SER A 148 -1.06 -2.17 -10.44
N THR A 149 -0.03 -2.13 -11.28
CA THR A 149 -0.18 -2.14 -12.74
C THR A 149 -0.95 -3.36 -13.25
N SER A 150 -1.02 -4.46 -12.47
CA SER A 150 -1.89 -5.61 -12.76
C SER A 150 -3.38 -5.26 -12.72
N GLY A 151 -3.78 -4.19 -12.02
CA GLY A 151 -5.15 -3.65 -12.05
C GLY A 151 -5.46 -2.81 -13.29
N LEU A 152 -4.44 -2.42 -14.06
CA LEU A 152 -4.59 -1.62 -15.29
C LEU A 152 -4.49 -2.47 -16.54
N ARG A 153 -3.61 -3.48 -16.54
CA ARG A 153 -3.31 -4.28 -17.72
C ARG A 153 -2.69 -5.64 -17.37
N PHE A 154 -2.65 -6.55 -18.33
CA PHE A 154 -1.93 -7.80 -18.19
C PHE A 154 -0.41 -7.55 -18.07
N THR A 155 0.20 -8.09 -16.99
CA THR A 155 1.61 -7.87 -16.65
C THR A 155 2.51 -9.10 -16.93
N GLY A 156 2.04 -10.01 -17.80
CA GLY A 156 2.81 -11.18 -18.24
C GLY A 156 2.72 -12.39 -17.29
N SER A 157 1.73 -12.45 -16.40
CA SER A 157 1.48 -13.59 -15.52
C SER A 157 -0.02 -13.77 -15.30
N ALA A 158 -0.52 -15.02 -15.36
CA ALA A 158 -1.88 -15.33 -14.99
C ALA A 158 -2.05 -15.13 -13.47
N GLN A 159 -2.90 -14.20 -13.07
CA GLN A 159 -3.20 -13.84 -11.68
C GLN A 159 -4.56 -13.12 -11.62
N VAL A 160 -5.60 -13.80 -12.10
CA VAL A 160 -6.90 -13.16 -12.39
C VAL A 160 -7.54 -12.48 -11.18
N ALA A 161 -7.55 -13.15 -10.02
CA ALA A 161 -8.13 -12.60 -8.80
C ALA A 161 -7.35 -11.37 -8.28
N TYR A 162 -6.01 -11.42 -8.34
CA TYR A 162 -5.19 -10.27 -7.99
C TYR A 162 -5.44 -9.08 -8.90
N ALA A 163 -5.46 -9.30 -10.23
CA ALA A 163 -5.72 -8.25 -11.20
C ALA A 163 -7.12 -7.62 -10.99
N ALA A 164 -8.15 -8.46 -10.83
CA ALA A 164 -9.51 -8.00 -10.54
C ALA A 164 -9.59 -7.20 -9.24
N SER A 165 -8.97 -7.69 -8.15
CA SER A 165 -8.96 -7.00 -6.87
C SER A 165 -8.25 -5.64 -6.93
N LYS A 166 -7.12 -5.55 -7.64
CA LYS A 166 -6.36 -4.30 -7.79
C LYS A 166 -7.04 -3.30 -8.74
N ALA A 167 -7.75 -3.75 -9.76
CA ALA A 167 -8.65 -2.90 -10.55
C ALA A 167 -9.81 -2.38 -9.68
N GLY A 168 -10.39 -3.25 -8.84
CA GLY A 168 -11.41 -2.89 -7.86
C GLY A 168 -10.95 -1.79 -6.89
N VAL A 169 -9.70 -1.85 -6.40
CA VAL A 169 -9.13 -0.79 -5.54
C VAL A 169 -9.11 0.56 -6.24
N ILE A 170 -8.74 0.62 -7.53
CA ILE A 170 -8.71 1.86 -8.29
C ILE A 170 -10.12 2.46 -8.39
N GLN A 171 -11.09 1.65 -8.82
CA GLN A 171 -12.45 2.15 -8.99
C GLN A 171 -13.13 2.48 -7.65
N PHE A 172 -12.90 1.67 -6.61
CA PHE A 172 -13.34 1.97 -5.25
C PHE A 172 -12.82 3.34 -4.78
N SER A 173 -11.53 3.60 -4.98
CA SER A 173 -10.89 4.86 -4.59
C SER A 173 -11.52 6.08 -5.28
N ARG A 174 -11.84 5.99 -6.57
CA ARG A 174 -12.51 7.06 -7.34
C ARG A 174 -13.90 7.37 -6.79
N VAL A 175 -14.69 6.33 -6.49
CA VAL A 175 -16.05 6.51 -5.94
C VAL A 175 -15.98 7.14 -4.54
N VAL A 176 -15.14 6.63 -3.66
CA VAL A 176 -14.97 7.16 -2.29
C VAL A 176 -14.43 8.60 -2.32
N ALA A 177 -13.51 8.92 -3.23
CA ALA A 177 -12.99 10.27 -3.40
C ALA A 177 -14.10 11.29 -3.64
N LEU A 178 -15.05 10.98 -4.51
CA LEU A 178 -16.16 11.87 -4.84
C LEU A 178 -17.19 11.97 -3.70
N GLN A 179 -17.49 10.85 -3.04
CA GLN A 179 -18.43 10.80 -1.91
C GLN A 179 -17.98 11.68 -0.74
N TYR A 180 -16.68 11.70 -0.45
CA TYR A 180 -16.13 12.37 0.73
C TYR A 180 -15.40 13.68 0.44
N ALA A 181 -15.38 14.14 -0.82
CA ALA A 181 -14.73 15.40 -1.21
C ALA A 181 -15.25 16.62 -0.43
N LYS A 182 -16.57 16.71 -0.23
CA LYS A 182 -17.20 17.81 0.52
C LYS A 182 -16.81 17.82 2.01
N ALA A 183 -16.38 16.70 2.56
CA ALA A 183 -15.84 16.59 3.92
C ALA A 183 -14.35 16.94 4.01
N GLY A 184 -13.74 17.45 2.94
CA GLY A 184 -12.32 17.78 2.89
C GLY A 184 -11.38 16.54 2.88
N ILE A 185 -11.90 15.39 2.46
CA ILE A 185 -11.14 14.13 2.43
C ILE A 185 -10.73 13.83 1.00
N ARG A 186 -9.43 13.57 0.79
CA ARG A 186 -8.87 13.16 -0.51
C ARG A 186 -8.59 11.65 -0.49
N VAL A 187 -8.91 10.98 -1.59
CA VAL A 187 -8.62 9.55 -1.74
C VAL A 187 -7.95 9.34 -3.09
N ASN A 188 -6.73 8.81 -3.08
CA ASN A 188 -5.94 8.56 -4.27
C ASN A 188 -5.31 7.16 -4.24
N THR A 189 -4.86 6.72 -5.40
CA THR A 189 -4.25 5.40 -5.57
C THR A 189 -2.82 5.54 -6.08
N VAL A 190 -1.86 4.88 -5.44
CA VAL A 190 -0.55 4.62 -6.03
C VAL A 190 -0.60 3.27 -6.75
N VAL A 191 -0.06 3.22 -7.95
CA VAL A 191 -0.09 2.04 -8.82
C VAL A 191 1.35 1.60 -9.15
N PRO A 192 2.00 0.82 -8.25
CA PRO A 192 3.35 0.33 -8.48
C PRO A 192 3.40 -0.68 -9.63
N GLY A 193 4.51 -0.67 -10.36
CA GLY A 193 4.86 -1.67 -11.35
C GLY A 193 5.64 -2.85 -10.76
N GLN A 194 6.54 -3.39 -11.58
CA GLN A 194 7.42 -4.51 -11.20
C GLN A 194 8.64 -4.00 -10.42
N LEU A 195 8.46 -3.69 -9.14
CA LEU A 195 9.52 -3.21 -8.25
C LEU A 195 10.32 -4.37 -7.65
N TYR A 196 11.58 -4.13 -7.30
CA TYR A 196 12.38 -5.05 -6.50
C TYR A 196 12.05 -4.86 -5.01
N THR A 197 11.28 -5.76 -4.47
CA THR A 197 10.89 -5.80 -3.05
C THR A 197 11.19 -7.18 -2.47
N PRO A 198 11.28 -7.36 -1.15
CA PRO A 198 11.50 -8.68 -0.53
C PRO A 198 10.51 -9.77 -0.93
N MET A 199 9.34 -9.39 -1.43
CA MET A 199 8.36 -10.33 -2.00
C MET A 199 8.91 -11.07 -3.23
N VAL A 200 9.85 -10.46 -3.97
CA VAL A 200 10.51 -11.08 -5.14
C VAL A 200 11.29 -12.31 -4.70
N ASP A 201 12.13 -12.16 -3.68
CA ASP A 201 13.01 -13.22 -3.22
C ASP A 201 12.23 -14.33 -2.48
N VAL A 202 11.35 -13.92 -1.58
CA VAL A 202 10.67 -14.86 -0.67
C VAL A 202 9.56 -15.65 -1.37
N ARG A 203 8.90 -15.08 -2.37
CA ARG A 203 7.67 -15.66 -2.93
C ARG A 203 7.61 -15.68 -4.44
N LEU A 204 7.86 -14.55 -5.11
CA LEU A 204 7.56 -14.42 -6.53
C LEU A 204 8.49 -15.23 -7.42
N ALA A 205 9.78 -15.34 -7.07
CA ALA A 205 10.74 -16.16 -7.80
C ALA A 205 10.31 -17.64 -7.79
N LYS A 206 9.90 -18.15 -6.62
CA LYS A 206 9.40 -19.53 -6.49
C LYS A 206 8.14 -19.76 -7.36
N GLN A 207 7.23 -18.79 -7.41
CA GLN A 207 5.98 -18.89 -8.17
C GLN A 207 6.17 -18.77 -9.70
N ARG A 208 7.20 -18.07 -10.17
CA ARG A 208 7.32 -17.65 -11.59
C ARG A 208 8.52 -18.22 -12.30
N THR A 209 9.61 -18.49 -11.62
CA THR A 209 10.90 -18.94 -12.20
C THR A 209 11.49 -20.16 -11.46
N GLY A 210 10.66 -20.92 -10.73
CA GLY A 210 11.13 -22.08 -9.98
C GLY A 210 12.13 -21.76 -8.85
N GLY A 211 12.21 -20.50 -8.43
CA GLY A 211 13.14 -20.00 -7.39
C GLY A 211 14.32 -19.20 -7.94
N ASP A 212 14.49 -19.09 -9.25
CA ASP A 212 15.56 -18.29 -9.84
C ASP A 212 15.22 -16.79 -9.80
N VAL A 213 15.76 -16.11 -8.78
CA VAL A 213 15.59 -14.67 -8.56
C VAL A 213 16.23 -13.86 -9.70
N THR A 214 17.42 -14.27 -10.15
CA THR A 214 18.16 -13.56 -11.20
C THR A 214 17.40 -13.55 -12.52
N ALA A 215 16.88 -14.71 -12.91
CA ALA A 215 16.05 -14.83 -14.11
C ALA A 215 14.77 -13.98 -14.00
N LEU A 216 14.12 -13.97 -12.82
CA LEU A 216 12.93 -13.15 -12.61
C LEU A 216 13.24 -11.65 -12.70
N LEU A 217 14.35 -11.19 -12.11
CA LEU A 217 14.77 -9.79 -12.16
C LEU A 217 15.09 -9.36 -13.60
N ALA A 218 15.81 -10.19 -14.35
CA ALA A 218 16.12 -9.93 -15.77
C ALA A 218 14.83 -9.81 -16.61
N GLN A 219 13.87 -10.73 -16.44
CA GLN A 219 12.58 -10.67 -17.13
C GLN A 219 11.78 -9.40 -16.78
N ARG A 220 11.86 -8.94 -15.52
CA ARG A 220 11.18 -7.71 -15.08
C ARG A 220 11.86 -6.48 -15.65
N GLN A 221 13.19 -6.39 -15.54
CA GLN A 221 13.96 -5.25 -16.05
C GLN A 221 13.74 -5.07 -17.55
N ALA A 222 13.67 -6.14 -18.32
CA ALA A 222 13.41 -6.07 -19.76
C ALA A 222 12.06 -5.40 -20.14
N ARG A 223 11.12 -5.35 -19.19
CA ARG A 223 9.81 -4.70 -19.38
C ARG A 223 9.79 -3.24 -18.93
N ILE A 224 10.80 -2.78 -18.21
CA ILE A 224 10.88 -1.44 -17.66
C ILE A 224 11.74 -0.57 -18.59
N PRO A 225 11.20 0.52 -19.17
CA PRO A 225 11.97 1.43 -20.03
C PRO A 225 13.12 2.14 -19.34
N LEU A 226 12.95 2.52 -18.04
CA LEU A 226 14.05 3.09 -17.29
C LEU A 226 15.18 2.08 -17.08
N PRO A 227 16.47 2.50 -17.05
CA PRO A 227 17.63 1.60 -17.01
C PRO A 227 17.85 0.93 -15.64
N PHE A 228 16.93 1.09 -14.71
CA PHE A 228 16.96 0.49 -13.37
C PHE A 228 15.58 0.04 -12.92
N MET A 229 15.55 -0.89 -12.00
CA MET A 229 14.32 -1.32 -11.33
C MET A 229 14.14 -0.52 -10.04
N GLY A 230 12.99 0.13 -9.90
CA GLY A 230 12.62 0.79 -8.65
C GLY A 230 12.35 -0.21 -7.51
N ASP A 231 12.22 0.32 -6.28
CA ASP A 231 11.91 -0.46 -5.09
C ASP A 231 10.76 0.18 -4.26
N GLY A 232 10.55 -0.30 -3.02
CA GLY A 232 9.49 0.20 -2.16
C GLY A 232 9.60 1.69 -1.82
N ARG A 233 10.80 2.30 -1.93
CA ARG A 233 11.01 3.72 -1.66
C ARG A 233 10.40 4.61 -2.74
N ASP A 234 10.32 4.13 -3.98
CA ASP A 234 9.64 4.86 -5.07
C ASP A 234 8.13 4.90 -4.83
N THR A 235 7.54 3.79 -4.36
CA THR A 235 6.14 3.77 -3.89
C THR A 235 5.94 4.73 -2.71
N ALA A 236 6.86 4.75 -1.75
CA ALA A 236 6.77 5.61 -0.57
C ALA A 236 6.82 7.11 -0.93
N ASN A 237 7.67 7.51 -1.88
CA ASN A 237 7.74 8.91 -2.34
C ASN A 237 6.44 9.35 -3.02
N ALA A 238 5.85 8.51 -3.86
CA ALA A 238 4.54 8.78 -4.48
C ALA A 238 3.42 8.86 -3.43
N ALA A 239 3.40 7.93 -2.47
CA ALA A 239 2.44 7.94 -1.38
C ALA A 239 2.57 9.20 -0.50
N LEU A 240 3.80 9.62 -0.19
CA LEU A 240 4.09 10.85 0.54
C LEU A 240 3.54 12.08 -0.18
N PHE A 241 3.79 12.21 -1.48
CA PHE A 241 3.25 13.32 -2.27
C PHE A 241 1.73 13.36 -2.17
N LEU A 242 1.03 12.25 -2.42
CA LEU A 242 -0.43 12.18 -2.38
C LEU A 242 -1.01 12.39 -0.96
N ALA A 243 -0.27 12.04 0.08
CA ALA A 243 -0.67 12.26 1.48
C ALA A 243 -0.49 13.72 1.93
N SER A 244 0.46 14.46 1.35
CA SER A 244 0.85 15.80 1.76
C SER A 244 -0.06 16.90 1.21
N GLU A 245 0.13 18.14 1.71
CA GLU A 245 -0.57 19.33 1.23
C GLU A 245 -0.17 19.74 -0.20
N GLU A 246 0.94 19.20 -0.72
CA GLU A 246 1.32 19.41 -2.14
C GLU A 246 0.28 18.83 -3.09
N ALA A 247 -0.45 17.79 -2.67
CA ALA A 247 -1.54 17.16 -3.41
C ALA A 247 -2.93 17.68 -2.99
N ARG A 248 -3.04 18.86 -2.36
CA ARG A 248 -4.31 19.38 -1.82
C ARG A 248 -5.46 19.50 -2.83
N PHE A 249 -5.15 19.59 -4.11
CA PHE A 249 -6.14 19.68 -5.20
C PHE A 249 -6.19 18.41 -6.07
N ILE A 250 -5.71 17.28 -5.52
CA ILE A 250 -5.66 15.97 -6.20
C ILE A 250 -6.49 14.97 -5.39
N THR A 251 -7.58 14.48 -5.98
CA THR A 251 -8.42 13.40 -5.43
C THR A 251 -9.00 12.55 -6.56
N GLY A 252 -9.17 11.26 -6.34
CA GLY A 252 -9.69 10.31 -7.33
C GLY A 252 -8.70 9.90 -8.42
N THR A 253 -7.40 10.25 -8.27
CA THR A 253 -6.37 9.91 -9.26
C THR A 253 -5.68 8.58 -8.96
N GLU A 254 -5.12 7.98 -9.99
CA GLU A 254 -4.08 6.97 -9.91
C GLU A 254 -2.73 7.54 -10.35
N LEU A 255 -1.72 7.40 -9.46
CA LEU A 255 -0.34 7.76 -9.74
C LEU A 255 0.46 6.49 -10.01
N VAL A 256 0.81 6.28 -11.28
CA VAL A 256 1.58 5.10 -11.72
C VAL A 256 3.06 5.29 -11.40
N VAL A 257 3.67 4.24 -10.80
CA VAL A 257 5.08 4.21 -10.37
C VAL A 257 5.72 2.93 -10.90
N ASP A 258 6.12 2.92 -12.17
CA ASP A 258 6.48 1.69 -12.87
C ASP A 258 7.65 1.80 -13.87
N GLY A 259 8.33 2.94 -13.89
CA GLY A 259 9.45 3.21 -14.82
C GLY A 259 9.04 3.21 -16.29
N GLY A 260 7.76 3.48 -16.60
CA GLY A 260 7.22 3.52 -17.96
C GLY A 260 6.69 2.17 -18.47
N MET A 261 6.70 1.12 -17.64
CA MET A 261 6.30 -0.23 -18.05
C MET A 261 4.89 -0.30 -18.63
N SER A 262 3.93 0.44 -18.04
CA SER A 262 2.52 0.37 -18.44
C SER A 262 2.18 1.15 -19.71
N VAL A 263 3.07 2.00 -20.21
CA VAL A 263 2.85 2.80 -21.44
C VAL A 263 3.59 2.24 -22.67
N ARG A 264 4.30 1.13 -22.53
CA ARG A 264 4.89 0.41 -23.66
C ARG A 264 3.82 -0.26 -24.51
N CYS A 265 4.05 -0.32 -25.81
CA CYS A 265 3.20 -0.99 -26.81
C CYS A 265 3.77 -2.33 -27.29
N ASP A 266 5.03 -2.62 -26.98
CA ASP A 266 5.80 -3.84 -27.35
C ASP A 266 5.92 -4.83 -26.19
#